data_9146f9fede919fe48357f1ca48686fc0
#
_entry.id   9146f9fede919fe48357f1ca48686fc0
#
_cell.length_a   1.000
_cell.length_b   1.000
_cell.length_c   1.000
_cell.angle_alpha   90.00
_cell.angle_beta   90.00
_cell.angle_gamma   90.00
#
_symmetry.space_group_name_H-M   'P 1'
#
loop_
_entity.id
_entity.type
_entity.pdbx_description
1 polymer ?
#
loop_
_entity_poly.entity_id
_entity_poly.type
_entity_poly.pdbx_seq_one_letter_code
_entity_poly.pdbx_strand_id
1 'polypeptide(L)'
;MIIGAEKEQASTVMDQVGPYIIGHVSNSDQSHPIFHFPSVFGIDMSVTKHVLMLWIVAFVVSLFVIIPIRKYVRQSSYNPSKASSAIEAIAQFIRDSIVSPNVGPKWVNTWTPLVLTFFFFILFAN
;
A
#
# COMPACT_ATOMS: atom_id res chain seq x y z
N MET A 1 -29.05 -29.78 29.94
CA MET A 1 -29.18 -28.33 30.23
C MET A 1 -27.91 -27.51 29.90
N ILE A 2 -26.77 -28.14 29.66
CA ILE A 2 -25.48 -27.49 29.35
C ILE A 2 -25.33 -27.13 27.86
N ILE A 3 -25.90 -27.94 26.95
CA ILE A 3 -25.76 -27.76 25.48
C ILE A 3 -26.50 -26.51 24.95
N GLY A 4 -27.51 -26.02 25.65
CA GLY A 4 -28.23 -24.80 25.28
C GLY A 4 -27.46 -23.53 25.53
N ALA A 5 -26.72 -23.45 26.63
CA ALA A 5 -25.91 -22.30 27.02
C ALA A 5 -24.71 -22.07 26.11
N GLU A 6 -24.04 -23.15 25.63
CA GLU A 6 -22.92 -23.04 24.70
C GLU A 6 -23.36 -22.55 23.31
N LYS A 7 -24.53 -22.96 22.83
CA LYS A 7 -25.08 -22.48 21.56
C LYS A 7 -25.48 -21.01 21.61
N GLU A 8 -26.04 -20.57 22.73
CA GLU A 8 -26.43 -19.19 22.91
C GLU A 8 -25.22 -18.24 23.05
N GLN A 9 -24.18 -18.68 23.75
CA GLN A 9 -22.89 -17.94 23.80
C GLN A 9 -22.19 -17.89 22.43
N ALA A 10 -22.17 -18.99 21.68
CA ALA A 10 -21.56 -19.03 20.36
C ALA A 10 -22.30 -18.14 19.35
N SER A 11 -23.64 -18.07 19.38
CA SER A 11 -24.41 -17.16 18.53
C SER A 11 -24.14 -15.69 18.89
N THR A 12 -24.06 -15.36 20.17
CA THR A 12 -23.80 -13.99 20.64
C THR A 12 -22.39 -13.53 20.23
N VAL A 13 -21.38 -14.40 20.28
CA VAL A 13 -20.03 -14.09 19.85
C VAL A 13 -19.97 -13.88 18.33
N MET A 14 -20.63 -14.74 17.55
CA MET A 14 -20.70 -14.61 16.09
C MET A 14 -21.41 -13.31 15.66
N ASP A 15 -22.46 -12.91 16.35
CA ASP A 15 -23.19 -11.67 16.07
C ASP A 15 -22.35 -10.41 16.36
N GLN A 16 -21.40 -10.49 17.27
CA GLN A 16 -20.51 -9.38 17.61
C GLN A 16 -19.26 -9.32 16.71
N VAL A 17 -18.76 -10.47 16.26
CA VAL A 17 -17.54 -10.55 15.42
C VAL A 17 -17.75 -9.90 14.05
N GLY A 18 -18.92 -10.09 13.45
CA GLY A 18 -19.24 -9.51 12.14
C GLY A 18 -19.14 -7.98 12.13
N PRO A 19 -19.91 -7.26 12.97
CA PRO A 19 -19.84 -5.80 13.07
C PRO A 19 -18.45 -5.28 13.48
N TYR A 20 -17.75 -6.02 14.35
CA TYR A 20 -16.40 -5.67 14.77
C TYR A 20 -15.41 -5.70 13.59
N ILE A 21 -15.41 -6.77 12.81
CA ILE A 21 -14.55 -6.91 11.63
C ILE A 21 -14.90 -5.84 10.60
N ILE A 22 -16.19 -5.65 10.30
CA ILE A 22 -16.64 -4.64 9.34
C ILE A 22 -16.19 -3.24 9.79
N GLY A 23 -16.33 -2.91 11.06
CA GLY A 23 -15.90 -1.62 11.61
C GLY A 23 -14.39 -1.38 11.51
N HIS A 24 -13.57 -2.44 11.52
CA HIS A 24 -12.12 -2.34 11.39
C HIS A 24 -11.64 -2.30 9.94
N VAL A 25 -12.35 -2.96 9.03
CA VAL A 25 -11.99 -3.07 7.61
C VAL A 25 -12.62 -1.96 6.77
N SER A 26 -13.81 -1.49 7.15
CA SER A 26 -14.46 -0.40 6.42
C SER A 26 -13.78 0.94 6.64
N ASN A 27 -13.89 1.81 5.64
CA ASN A 27 -13.46 3.19 5.77
C ASN A 27 -14.26 3.89 6.88
N SER A 28 -13.65 4.89 7.51
CA SER A 28 -14.40 5.80 8.39
C SER A 28 -15.49 6.48 7.58
N ASP A 29 -16.69 6.59 8.16
CA ASP A 29 -17.78 7.33 7.55
C ASP A 29 -17.36 8.80 7.33
N GLN A 30 -17.81 9.39 6.24
CA GLN A 30 -17.53 10.79 5.91
C GLN A 30 -18.05 11.75 6.99
N SER A 31 -19.00 11.31 7.81
CA SER A 31 -19.51 12.06 8.97
C SER A 31 -18.52 12.14 10.14
N HIS A 32 -17.52 11.24 10.21
CA HIS A 32 -16.49 11.22 11.25
C HIS A 32 -15.06 11.14 10.64
N PRO A 33 -14.62 12.16 9.90
CA PRO A 33 -13.26 12.20 9.38
C PRO A 33 -12.24 12.39 10.51
N ILE A 34 -11.02 11.89 10.32
CA ILE A 34 -9.93 12.07 11.30
C ILE A 34 -9.52 13.55 11.37
N PHE A 35 -9.53 14.24 10.23
CA PHE A 35 -9.27 15.67 10.13
C PHE A 35 -10.33 16.34 9.25
N HIS A 36 -10.98 17.37 9.81
CA HIS A 36 -11.88 18.25 9.06
C HIS A 36 -11.07 19.33 8.35
N PHE A 37 -11.02 19.25 7.02
CA PHE A 37 -10.55 20.38 6.21
C PHE A 37 -11.74 21.18 5.69
N PRO A 38 -11.62 22.50 5.59
CA PRO A 38 -12.66 23.32 4.96
C PRO A 38 -12.86 22.87 3.51
N SER A 39 -14.13 22.79 3.08
CA SER A 39 -14.48 22.46 1.71
C SER A 39 -13.88 23.51 0.76
N VAL A 40 -13.06 23.07 -0.20
CA VAL A 40 -12.47 23.90 -1.24
C VAL A 40 -13.22 23.61 -2.55
N PHE A 41 -13.78 24.64 -3.19
CA PHE A 41 -14.57 24.55 -4.41
C PHE A 41 -15.80 23.60 -4.33
N GLY A 42 -16.38 23.43 -3.15
CA GLY A 42 -17.56 22.56 -2.98
C GLY A 42 -17.22 21.06 -2.88
N ILE A 43 -15.96 20.71 -2.85
CA ILE A 43 -15.49 19.33 -2.63
C ILE A 43 -15.07 19.20 -1.17
N ASP A 44 -15.64 18.24 -0.46
CA ASP A 44 -15.23 17.91 0.90
C ASP A 44 -13.88 17.18 0.87
N MET A 45 -12.83 17.85 1.34
CA MET A 45 -11.47 17.32 1.42
C MET A 45 -11.17 16.68 2.78
N SER A 46 -12.16 16.24 3.50
CA SER A 46 -11.98 15.59 4.79
C SER A 46 -11.15 14.32 4.67
N VAL A 47 -10.13 14.19 5.52
CA VAL A 47 -9.20 13.06 5.49
C VAL A 47 -9.81 11.88 6.23
N THR A 48 -10.23 10.88 5.49
CA THR A 48 -10.69 9.61 6.04
C THR A 48 -9.52 8.69 6.40
N LYS A 49 -9.78 7.65 7.18
CA LYS A 49 -8.79 6.64 7.57
C LYS A 49 -8.01 6.07 6.37
N HIS A 50 -8.69 5.76 5.27
CA HIS A 50 -8.06 5.20 4.08
C HIS A 50 -7.17 6.20 3.34
N VAL A 51 -7.59 7.46 3.25
CA VAL A 51 -6.77 8.52 2.65
C VAL A 51 -5.48 8.72 3.45
N LEU A 52 -5.57 8.72 4.78
CA LEU A 52 -4.40 8.82 5.64
C LEU A 52 -3.46 7.62 5.46
N MET A 53 -4.00 6.40 5.38
CA MET A 53 -3.19 5.20 5.10
C MET A 53 -2.49 5.29 3.74
N LEU A 54 -3.19 5.74 2.69
CA LEU A 54 -2.59 5.93 1.37
C LEU A 54 -1.43 6.92 1.40
N TRP A 55 -1.56 8.01 2.14
CA TRP A 55 -0.49 9.00 2.30
C TRP A 55 0.72 8.42 3.03
N ILE A 56 0.48 7.66 4.11
CA ILE A 56 1.57 6.98 4.85
C ILE A 56 2.29 5.99 3.93
N VAL A 57 1.56 5.17 3.19
CA VAL A 57 2.13 4.20 2.25
C VAL A 57 2.95 4.92 1.17
N ALA A 58 2.41 5.96 0.54
CA ALA A 58 3.13 6.75 -0.47
C ALA A 58 4.41 7.36 0.09
N PHE A 59 4.39 7.87 1.32
CA PHE A 59 5.56 8.42 1.99
C PHE A 59 6.62 7.34 2.26
N VAL A 60 6.22 6.20 2.82
CA VAL A 60 7.12 5.07 3.11
C VAL A 60 7.76 4.53 1.83
N VAL A 61 6.98 4.31 0.77
CA VAL A 61 7.48 3.86 -0.53
C VAL A 61 8.48 4.87 -1.10
N SER A 62 8.16 6.16 -1.03
CA SER A 62 9.05 7.22 -1.50
C SER A 62 10.39 7.22 -0.76
N LEU A 63 10.37 7.09 0.56
CA LEU A 63 11.60 6.98 1.36
C LEU A 63 12.41 5.73 1.00
N PHE A 64 11.73 4.59 0.90
CA PHE A 64 12.38 3.30 0.64
C PHE A 64 13.01 3.21 -0.75
N VAL A 65 12.44 3.90 -1.73
CA VAL A 65 12.95 3.91 -3.12
C VAL A 65 13.91 5.08 -3.35
N ILE A 66 13.56 6.29 -2.91
CA ILE A 66 14.35 7.49 -3.24
C ILE A 66 15.70 7.52 -2.50
N ILE A 67 15.73 7.11 -1.22
CA ILE A 67 16.96 7.17 -0.43
C ILE A 67 18.07 6.29 -1.03
N PRO A 68 17.86 4.99 -1.31
CA PRO A 68 18.90 4.17 -1.89
C PRO A 68 19.29 4.60 -3.31
N ILE A 69 18.33 5.05 -4.14
CA ILE A 69 18.61 5.52 -5.49
C ILE A 69 19.47 6.79 -5.45
N ARG A 70 19.14 7.78 -4.62
CA ARG A 70 19.96 8.99 -4.47
C ARG A 70 21.36 8.69 -3.99
N LYS A 71 21.52 7.73 -3.07
CA LYS A 71 22.82 7.29 -2.59
C LYS A 71 23.62 6.62 -3.72
N TYR A 72 22.96 5.81 -4.53
CA TYR A 72 23.54 5.16 -5.71
C TYR A 72 24.04 6.17 -6.74
N VAL A 73 23.24 7.13 -7.11
CA VAL A 73 23.59 8.15 -8.13
C VAL A 73 24.71 9.08 -7.66
N ARG A 74 24.82 9.33 -6.35
CA ARG A 74 25.77 10.29 -5.79
C ARG A 74 27.17 9.74 -5.54
N GLN A 75 27.37 8.43 -5.54
CA GLN A 75 28.66 7.78 -5.29
C GLN A 75 29.20 7.14 -6.57
N SER A 76 30.28 7.71 -7.13
CA SER A 76 30.98 7.17 -8.31
C SER A 76 31.66 5.81 -8.07
N SER A 77 31.85 5.40 -6.81
CA SER A 77 32.42 4.09 -6.43
C SER A 77 31.50 3.45 -5.40
N TYR A 78 30.36 2.95 -5.89
CA TYR A 78 29.34 2.40 -5.04
C TYR A 78 29.50 0.89 -4.84
N ASN A 79 29.67 0.50 -3.59
CA ASN A 79 29.47 -0.89 -3.19
C ASN A 79 28.02 -1.04 -2.74
N PRO A 80 27.14 -1.73 -3.50
CA PRO A 80 25.72 -1.78 -3.21
C PRO A 80 25.46 -2.42 -1.84
N SER A 81 24.65 -1.75 -1.02
CA SER A 81 24.18 -2.35 0.22
C SER A 81 23.22 -3.51 -0.12
N LYS A 82 23.11 -4.49 0.78
CA LYS A 82 22.20 -5.64 0.61
C LYS A 82 20.77 -5.21 0.26
N ALA A 83 20.29 -4.12 0.87
CA ALA A 83 18.96 -3.57 0.58
C ALA A 83 18.87 -2.99 -0.85
N SER A 84 19.88 -2.26 -1.31
CA SER A 84 19.90 -1.73 -2.69
C SER A 84 19.94 -2.86 -3.72
N SER A 85 20.74 -3.90 -3.46
CA SER A 85 20.81 -5.07 -4.36
C SER A 85 19.49 -5.83 -4.41
N ALA A 86 18.77 -5.94 -3.29
CA ALA A 86 17.45 -6.58 -3.26
C ALA A 86 16.43 -5.78 -4.10
N ILE A 87 16.38 -4.45 -3.95
CA ILE A 87 15.49 -3.58 -4.74
C ILE A 87 15.82 -3.69 -6.23
N GLU A 88 17.11 -3.67 -6.58
CA GLU A 88 17.57 -3.83 -7.95
C GLU A 88 17.18 -5.18 -8.54
N ALA A 89 17.35 -6.27 -7.79
CA ALA A 89 16.94 -7.61 -8.23
C ALA A 89 15.43 -7.71 -8.47
N ILE A 90 14.61 -7.12 -7.60
CA ILE A 90 13.16 -7.05 -7.80
C ILE A 90 12.81 -6.21 -9.03
N ALA A 91 13.47 -5.07 -9.21
CA ALA A 91 13.24 -4.19 -10.35
C ALA A 91 13.60 -4.88 -11.67
N GLN A 92 14.74 -5.59 -11.73
CA GLN A 92 15.14 -6.38 -12.89
C GLN A 92 14.15 -7.53 -13.14
N PHE A 93 13.76 -8.26 -12.11
CA PHE A 93 12.77 -9.33 -12.25
C PHE A 93 11.46 -8.83 -12.85
N ILE A 94 10.92 -7.73 -12.35
CA ILE A 94 9.68 -7.15 -12.87
C ILE A 94 9.86 -6.67 -14.31
N ARG A 95 10.97 -5.99 -14.61
CA ARG A 95 11.27 -5.52 -15.95
C ARG A 95 11.37 -6.67 -16.96
N ASP A 96 12.14 -7.69 -16.64
CA ASP A 96 12.52 -8.74 -17.59
C ASP A 96 11.49 -9.86 -17.66
N SER A 97 10.86 -10.22 -16.53
CA SER A 97 9.90 -11.32 -16.46
C SER A 97 8.45 -10.89 -16.64
N ILE A 98 8.11 -9.64 -16.32
CA ILE A 98 6.73 -9.16 -16.39
C ILE A 98 6.54 -8.12 -17.51
N VAL A 99 7.32 -7.05 -17.52
CA VAL A 99 7.11 -5.95 -18.44
C VAL A 99 7.55 -6.31 -19.85
N SER A 100 8.78 -6.80 -20.01
CA SER A 100 9.39 -7.07 -21.31
C SER A 100 8.56 -8.01 -22.20
N PRO A 101 8.09 -9.17 -21.73
CA PRO A 101 7.29 -10.07 -22.55
C PRO A 101 5.90 -9.54 -22.91
N ASN A 102 5.34 -8.62 -22.11
CA ASN A 102 3.99 -8.10 -22.32
C ASN A 102 3.93 -6.83 -23.18
N VAL A 103 4.92 -5.95 -23.10
CA VAL A 103 4.90 -4.67 -23.84
C VAL A 103 5.89 -4.62 -25.00
N GLY A 104 6.80 -5.58 -25.08
CA GLY A 104 7.85 -5.64 -26.09
C GLY A 104 9.01 -4.67 -25.84
N PRO A 105 10.17 -4.90 -26.50
CA PRO A 105 11.43 -4.23 -26.20
C PRO A 105 11.39 -2.71 -26.40
N LYS A 106 10.57 -2.22 -27.32
CA LYS A 106 10.43 -0.79 -27.60
C LYS A 106 9.86 0.00 -26.44
N TRP A 107 8.95 -0.59 -25.67
CA TRP A 107 8.16 0.10 -24.66
C TRP A 107 8.56 -0.24 -23.22
N VAL A 108 9.50 -1.18 -23.02
CA VAL A 108 9.95 -1.63 -21.69
C VAL A 108 10.36 -0.46 -20.79
N ASN A 109 11.21 0.43 -21.30
CA ASN A 109 11.72 1.54 -20.48
C ASN A 109 10.65 2.56 -20.10
N THR A 110 9.59 2.69 -20.89
CA THR A 110 8.47 3.59 -20.60
C THR A 110 7.53 3.01 -19.55
N TRP A 111 7.24 1.71 -19.65
CA TRP A 111 6.25 1.07 -18.78
C TRP A 111 6.83 0.52 -17.47
N THR A 112 8.13 0.19 -17.44
CA THR A 112 8.78 -0.34 -16.23
C THR A 112 8.61 0.56 -15.00
N PRO A 113 8.83 1.89 -15.05
CA PRO A 113 8.65 2.74 -13.88
C PRO A 113 7.21 2.73 -13.34
N LEU A 114 6.22 2.72 -14.24
CA LEU A 114 4.81 2.68 -13.86
C LEU A 114 4.47 1.37 -13.14
N VAL A 115 4.84 0.23 -13.73
CA VAL A 115 4.58 -1.10 -13.15
C VAL A 115 5.30 -1.27 -11.82
N LEU A 116 6.55 -0.80 -11.71
CA LEU A 116 7.29 -0.81 -10.43
C LEU A 116 6.61 0.04 -9.37
N THR A 117 6.10 1.22 -9.73
CA THR A 117 5.39 2.08 -8.79
C THR A 117 4.15 1.37 -8.24
N PHE A 118 3.34 0.78 -9.10
CA PHE A 118 2.18 0.00 -8.67
C PHE A 118 2.56 -1.22 -7.83
N PHE A 119 3.60 -1.94 -8.25
CA PHE A 119 4.07 -3.10 -7.51
C PHE A 119 4.47 -2.74 -6.07
N PHE A 120 5.35 -1.77 -5.91
CA PHE A 120 5.79 -1.36 -4.58
C PHE A 120 4.66 -0.73 -3.77
N PHE A 121 3.80 0.06 -4.41
CA PHE A 121 2.65 0.64 -3.73
C PHE A 121 1.72 -0.43 -3.17
N ILE A 122 1.35 -1.42 -3.97
CA ILE A 122 0.50 -2.53 -3.53
C ILE A 122 1.20 -3.38 -2.46
N LEU A 123 2.49 -3.66 -2.64
CA LEU A 123 3.29 -4.43 -1.68
C LEU A 123 3.32 -3.79 -0.29
N PHE A 124 3.43 -2.47 -0.22
CA PHE A 124 3.47 -1.74 1.06
C PHE A 124 2.08 -1.38 1.59
N ALA A 125 1.06 -1.35 0.73
CA ALA A 125 -0.32 -1.10 1.15
C ALA A 125 -1.01 -2.33 1.74
N ASN A 126 -0.55 -3.54 1.39
CA ASN A 126 -1.12 -4.80 1.82
C ASN A 126 -0.43 -5.32 3.08
#